data_7a2343ab92f395ea86bd084951447bed
#
_entry.id   7a2343ab92f395ea86bd084951447bed
#
_cell.length_a   1.000
_cell.length_b   1.000
_cell.length_c   1.000
_cell.angle_alpha   90.00
_cell.angle_beta   90.00
_cell.angle_gamma   90.00
#
_symmetry.space_group_name_H-M   'P 1'
#
loop_
_entity.id
_entity.type
_entity.pdbx_description
1 polymer ?
#
loop_
_entity_poly.entity_id
_entity_poly.type
_entity_poly.pdbx_seq_one_letter_code
_entity_poly.pdbx_strand_id
1 'polypeptide(L)'
;MAADFIQVKRLRTLFLVALPMVLVGCISALPPPVGMVASQPSPTTVVRAPQVGQEWVYQIRNVFNQEVVDTVTERVVSVGPEIRIARIGAKAGILPDEIQAPWGCVLQDPHWKPPQRFEKPMPLWPEQFQAGWSAFYKTQYQVLGYPDSHYYWALSMNAIGWEKVQAPIGQVLVFHYQNELPYFQSNDLFRVQNIREEEVWFSPEIGRWVYRRGFGRYITLGVYWANAYWEDYWQWELVSWK
;
A
#
# COMPACT_ATOMS: atom_id res chain seq x y z
N MET A 1 66.18 -67.35 -8.22
CA MET A 1 65.82 -66.05 -7.64
C MET A 1 64.81 -65.41 -8.57
N ALA A 2 63.55 -65.64 -8.32
CA ALA A 2 62.44 -65.07 -9.08
C ALA A 2 61.70 -64.14 -8.19
N ALA A 3 61.54 -62.90 -8.62
CA ALA A 3 60.80 -61.87 -7.90
C ALA A 3 59.40 -61.75 -8.56
N ASP A 4 58.38 -62.13 -7.81
CA ASP A 4 56.97 -62.00 -8.20
C ASP A 4 56.56 -60.60 -8.14
N PHE A 5 56.04 -60.01 -9.25
CA PHE A 5 55.39 -58.71 -9.36
C PHE A 5 53.90 -58.89 -9.13
N ILE A 6 53.46 -58.41 -7.98
CA ILE A 6 52.04 -58.37 -7.68
C ILE A 6 51.47 -57.11 -8.35
N GLN A 7 50.62 -57.30 -9.34
CA GLN A 7 49.80 -56.21 -9.93
C GLN A 7 48.62 -55.89 -9.03
N VAL A 8 48.64 -54.74 -8.43
CA VAL A 8 47.48 -54.16 -7.71
C VAL A 8 46.54 -53.45 -8.72
N LYS A 9 45.44 -54.12 -9.07
CA LYS A 9 44.34 -53.47 -9.82
C LYS A 9 43.69 -52.40 -8.98
N ARG A 10 43.90 -51.16 -9.34
CA ARG A 10 43.16 -50.02 -8.74
C ARG A 10 41.75 -49.98 -9.32
N LEU A 11 40.76 -50.38 -8.52
CA LEU A 11 39.34 -50.20 -8.79
C LEU A 11 38.99 -48.72 -8.53
N ARG A 12 38.83 -47.96 -9.62
CA ARG A 12 38.31 -46.57 -9.52
C ARG A 12 36.81 -46.63 -9.35
N THR A 13 36.36 -46.53 -8.11
CA THR A 13 34.96 -46.29 -7.79
C THR A 13 34.64 -44.82 -8.06
N LEU A 14 33.93 -44.56 -9.17
CA LEU A 14 33.33 -43.23 -9.43
C LEU A 14 32.16 -43.03 -8.46
N PHE A 15 32.37 -42.26 -7.40
CA PHE A 15 31.28 -41.70 -6.60
C PHE A 15 30.64 -40.57 -7.39
N LEU A 16 29.53 -40.87 -8.07
CA LEU A 16 28.59 -39.82 -8.55
C LEU A 16 27.90 -39.20 -7.33
N VAL A 17 28.41 -38.09 -6.83
CA VAL A 17 27.72 -37.26 -5.87
C VAL A 17 26.64 -36.51 -6.65
N ALA A 18 25.40 -37.03 -6.61
CA ALA A 18 24.22 -36.31 -7.03
C ALA A 18 23.98 -35.18 -6.04
N LEU A 19 24.44 -33.99 -6.38
CA LEU A 19 24.16 -32.76 -5.65
C LEU A 19 22.66 -32.44 -5.84
N PRO A 20 21.79 -32.50 -4.82
CA PRO A 20 20.44 -32.05 -4.98
C PRO A 20 20.48 -30.55 -5.24
N MET A 21 20.17 -30.11 -6.47
CA MET A 21 19.83 -28.72 -6.74
C MET A 21 18.57 -28.39 -5.93
N VAL A 22 18.76 -27.82 -4.76
CA VAL A 22 17.70 -27.15 -4.04
C VAL A 22 17.39 -25.91 -4.89
N LEU A 23 16.35 -26.01 -5.70
CA LEU A 23 15.72 -24.87 -6.32
C LEU A 23 15.17 -24.00 -5.19
N VAL A 24 16.00 -23.11 -4.66
CA VAL A 24 15.54 -22.00 -3.85
C VAL A 24 14.73 -21.14 -4.80
N GLY A 25 13.42 -21.38 -4.84
CA GLY A 25 12.50 -20.53 -5.56
C GLY A 25 12.65 -19.13 -4.99
N CYS A 26 13.23 -18.20 -5.74
CA CYS A 26 13.20 -16.80 -5.39
C CYS A 26 11.74 -16.42 -5.23
N ILE A 27 11.30 -16.12 -4.01
CA ILE A 27 10.00 -15.52 -3.78
C ILE A 27 10.06 -14.17 -4.47
N SER A 28 9.43 -14.06 -5.64
CA SER A 28 9.35 -12.79 -6.35
C SER A 28 8.38 -11.88 -5.61
N ALA A 29 8.73 -10.60 -5.50
CA ALA A 29 7.82 -9.61 -4.94
C ALA A 29 6.48 -9.60 -5.71
N LEU A 30 5.39 -9.32 -5.02
CA LEU A 30 4.07 -9.21 -5.62
C LEU A 30 4.10 -8.12 -6.71
N PRO A 31 3.81 -8.45 -7.98
CA PRO A 31 3.78 -7.45 -9.04
C PRO A 31 2.65 -6.44 -8.80
N PRO A 32 2.76 -5.21 -9.31
CA PRO A 32 1.64 -4.28 -9.28
C PRO A 32 0.46 -4.82 -10.08
N PRO A 33 -0.78 -4.41 -9.76
CA PRO A 33 -1.92 -4.70 -10.60
C PRO A 33 -1.66 -4.23 -12.03
N VAL A 34 -1.96 -5.09 -12.99
CA VAL A 34 -1.82 -4.77 -14.42
C VAL A 34 -3.19 -4.40 -14.95
N GLY A 35 -3.35 -3.14 -15.36
CA GLY A 35 -4.55 -2.64 -16.00
C GLY A 35 -4.40 -2.55 -17.53
N MET A 36 -5.50 -2.77 -18.23
CA MET A 36 -5.60 -2.40 -19.64
C MET A 36 -6.05 -0.96 -19.74
N VAL A 37 -5.34 -0.13 -20.48
CA VAL A 37 -5.73 1.28 -20.73
C VAL A 37 -7.16 1.33 -21.22
N ALA A 38 -7.97 2.21 -20.65
CA ALA A 38 -9.36 2.40 -20.98
C ALA A 38 -9.66 3.86 -21.31
N SER A 39 -10.68 4.07 -22.12
CA SER A 39 -11.18 5.41 -22.37
C SER A 39 -11.91 5.95 -21.15
N GLN A 40 -11.88 7.26 -20.99
CA GLN A 40 -12.68 7.94 -19.97
C GLN A 40 -14.16 7.65 -20.19
N PRO A 41 -14.90 7.16 -19.18
CA PRO A 41 -16.30 6.72 -19.36
C PRO A 41 -17.26 7.88 -19.60
N SER A 42 -16.98 9.05 -19.04
CA SER A 42 -17.79 10.26 -19.19
C SER A 42 -16.93 11.48 -18.85
N PRO A 43 -17.13 12.64 -19.47
CA PRO A 43 -16.48 13.86 -19.06
C PRO A 43 -16.83 14.28 -17.63
N THR A 44 -17.97 13.84 -17.11
CA THR A 44 -18.41 14.09 -15.72
C THR A 44 -18.48 12.78 -14.96
N THR A 45 -17.38 12.36 -14.35
CA THR A 45 -17.36 11.18 -13.50
C THR A 45 -17.78 11.56 -12.09
N VAL A 46 -18.86 10.94 -11.62
CA VAL A 46 -19.37 11.14 -10.26
C VAL A 46 -18.94 9.96 -9.39
N VAL A 47 -18.32 10.27 -8.24
CA VAL A 47 -17.99 9.26 -7.25
C VAL A 47 -19.24 8.87 -6.47
N ARG A 48 -19.46 7.58 -6.29
CA ARG A 48 -20.58 7.05 -5.48
C ARG A 48 -20.55 7.68 -4.09
N ALA A 49 -21.68 8.26 -3.70
CA ALA A 49 -21.85 8.85 -2.37
C ALA A 49 -21.83 7.76 -1.28
N PRO A 50 -21.29 8.04 -0.09
CA PRO A 50 -21.28 7.09 1.00
C PRO A 50 -22.68 6.90 1.58
N GLN A 51 -22.99 5.67 1.98
CA GLN A 51 -24.24 5.31 2.64
C GLN A 51 -23.94 4.54 3.92
N VAL A 52 -24.68 4.82 4.99
CA VAL A 52 -24.54 4.07 6.24
C VAL A 52 -24.79 2.58 5.99
N GLY A 53 -23.88 1.75 6.48
CA GLY A 53 -23.91 0.30 6.25
C GLY A 53 -23.14 -0.15 5.01
N GLN A 54 -22.73 0.75 4.12
CA GLN A 54 -21.84 0.43 3.01
C GLN A 54 -20.52 -0.15 3.56
N GLU A 55 -20.02 -1.19 2.90
CA GLU A 55 -18.91 -1.97 3.42
C GLU A 55 -17.94 -2.36 2.29
N TRP A 56 -16.66 -2.32 2.61
CA TRP A 56 -15.56 -2.79 1.76
C TRP A 56 -14.69 -3.73 2.57
N VAL A 57 -14.32 -4.86 2.01
CA VAL A 57 -13.43 -5.83 2.63
C VAL A 57 -12.14 -5.90 1.83
N TYR A 58 -11.03 -5.65 2.51
CA TYR A 58 -9.70 -5.65 1.93
C TYR A 58 -8.85 -6.79 2.48
N GLN A 59 -8.17 -7.50 1.58
CA GLN A 59 -7.04 -8.34 1.96
C GLN A 59 -5.76 -7.52 1.86
N ILE A 60 -4.99 -7.47 2.95
CA ILE A 60 -3.73 -6.74 3.01
C ILE A 60 -2.59 -7.75 2.85
N ARG A 61 -1.73 -7.54 1.84
CA ARG A 61 -0.58 -8.40 1.57
C ARG A 61 0.72 -7.63 1.75
N ASN A 62 1.72 -8.32 2.28
CA ASN A 62 3.09 -7.85 2.19
C ASN A 62 3.59 -8.08 0.76
N VAL A 63 4.11 -7.02 0.11
CA VAL A 63 4.54 -7.07 -1.29
C VAL A 63 5.78 -7.93 -1.49
N PHE A 64 6.67 -8.02 -0.49
CA PHE A 64 7.93 -8.77 -0.61
C PHE A 64 7.75 -10.28 -0.55
N ASN A 65 6.89 -10.78 0.34
CA ASN A 65 6.71 -12.23 0.57
C ASN A 65 5.32 -12.73 0.21
N GLN A 66 4.42 -11.85 -0.23
CA GLN A 66 3.03 -12.12 -0.65
C GLN A 66 2.11 -12.65 0.47
N GLU A 67 2.58 -12.68 1.70
CA GLU A 67 1.79 -13.13 2.85
C GLU A 67 0.61 -12.21 3.12
N VAL A 68 -0.52 -12.80 3.48
CA VAL A 68 -1.68 -12.04 3.96
C VAL A 68 -1.42 -11.58 5.38
N VAL A 69 -1.22 -10.28 5.54
CA VAL A 69 -0.99 -9.62 6.84
C VAL A 69 -2.28 -9.61 7.64
N ASP A 70 -3.36 -9.14 7.02
CA ASP A 70 -4.70 -9.08 7.64
C ASP A 70 -5.80 -9.03 6.57
N THR A 71 -7.04 -9.20 7.01
CA THR A 71 -8.24 -8.89 6.24
C THR A 71 -9.02 -7.83 7.01
N VAL A 72 -9.20 -6.65 6.41
CA VAL A 72 -9.83 -5.51 7.07
C VAL A 72 -11.18 -5.22 6.44
N THR A 73 -12.20 -5.14 7.29
CA THR A 73 -13.53 -4.65 6.92
C THR A 73 -13.63 -3.18 7.26
N GLU A 74 -13.96 -2.36 6.29
CA GLU A 74 -14.25 -0.94 6.41
C GLU A 74 -15.75 -0.72 6.22
N ARG A 75 -16.42 -0.07 7.18
CA ARG A 75 -17.86 0.14 7.14
C ARG A 75 -18.21 1.59 7.43
N VAL A 76 -19.03 2.20 6.59
CA VAL A 76 -19.61 3.53 6.86
C VAL A 76 -20.60 3.41 8.01
N VAL A 77 -20.29 4.07 9.13
CA VAL A 77 -21.12 4.06 10.36
C VAL A 77 -21.90 5.35 10.56
N SER A 78 -21.44 6.45 9.97
CA SER A 78 -22.19 7.70 9.96
C SER A 78 -21.90 8.51 8.70
N VAL A 79 -22.91 9.26 8.25
CA VAL A 79 -22.83 10.24 7.17
C VAL A 79 -23.43 11.55 7.68
N GLY A 80 -22.66 12.63 7.60
CA GLY A 80 -23.02 13.94 8.09
C GLY A 80 -21.91 14.96 7.77
N PRO A 81 -21.71 15.99 8.60
CA PRO A 81 -20.58 16.90 8.44
C PRO A 81 -19.23 16.17 8.44
N GLU A 82 -19.11 15.14 9.25
CA GLU A 82 -18.04 14.14 9.19
C GLU A 82 -18.63 12.78 8.79
N ILE A 83 -17.95 12.11 7.87
CA ILE A 83 -18.25 10.75 7.45
C ILE A 83 -17.28 9.85 8.19
N ARG A 84 -17.82 8.88 8.94
CA ARG A 84 -17.02 7.99 9.75
C ARG A 84 -17.05 6.57 9.16
N ILE A 85 -15.88 6.02 8.95
CA ILE A 85 -15.68 4.66 8.45
C ILE A 85 -14.98 3.86 9.54
N ALA A 86 -15.72 2.96 10.19
CA ALA A 86 -15.17 2.04 11.18
C ALA A 86 -14.37 0.94 10.49
N ARG A 87 -13.30 0.48 11.13
CA ARG A 87 -12.37 -0.48 10.59
C ARG A 87 -12.14 -1.63 11.58
N ILE A 88 -12.23 -2.86 11.08
CA ILE A 88 -12.02 -4.07 11.87
C ILE A 88 -11.12 -5.02 11.09
N GLY A 89 -9.97 -5.34 11.65
CA GLY A 89 -9.06 -6.37 11.16
C GLY A 89 -9.43 -7.75 11.70
N ALA A 90 -9.36 -8.78 10.87
CA ALA A 90 -9.62 -10.15 11.31
C ALA A 90 -8.60 -10.62 12.35
N LYS A 91 -7.34 -10.18 12.23
CA LYS A 91 -6.26 -10.48 13.19
C LYS A 91 -6.07 -9.35 14.21
N ALA A 92 -6.10 -8.09 13.73
CA ALA A 92 -5.80 -6.94 14.57
C ALA A 92 -6.97 -6.48 15.44
N GLY A 93 -8.20 -6.93 15.19
CA GLY A 93 -9.39 -6.48 15.92
C GLY A 93 -9.82 -5.07 15.53
N ILE A 94 -10.29 -4.29 16.49
CA ILE A 94 -10.74 -2.89 16.24
C ILE A 94 -9.53 -2.03 15.88
N LEU A 95 -9.63 -1.37 14.74
CA LEU A 95 -8.63 -0.44 14.22
C LEU A 95 -9.14 1.01 14.36
N PRO A 96 -8.25 2.01 14.34
CA PRO A 96 -8.66 3.40 14.28
C PRO A 96 -9.55 3.66 13.06
N ASP A 97 -10.59 4.48 13.26
CA ASP A 97 -11.51 4.85 12.20
C ASP A 97 -10.87 5.82 11.20
N GLU A 98 -11.32 5.75 9.95
CA GLU A 98 -11.13 6.81 8.97
C GLU A 98 -12.24 7.85 9.12
N ILE A 99 -11.87 9.15 9.10
CA ILE A 99 -12.83 10.25 9.11
C ILE A 99 -12.59 11.10 7.87
N GLN A 100 -13.68 11.40 7.16
CA GLN A 100 -13.67 12.29 6.00
C GLN A 100 -14.58 13.50 6.22
N ALA A 101 -14.19 14.64 5.68
CA ALA A 101 -14.96 15.87 5.74
C ALA A 101 -14.48 16.87 4.66
N PRO A 102 -15.17 17.02 3.53
CA PRO A 102 -16.30 16.20 3.02
C PRO A 102 -15.88 14.83 2.46
N TRP A 103 -16.84 14.11 1.86
CA TRP A 103 -16.55 12.85 1.14
C TRP A 103 -15.43 13.03 0.10
N GLY A 104 -14.44 12.16 0.16
CA GLY A 104 -13.25 12.28 -0.68
C GLY A 104 -12.12 13.11 -0.10
N CYS A 105 -12.32 13.70 1.08
CA CYS A 105 -11.25 14.44 1.77
C CYS A 105 -11.05 13.85 3.17
N VAL A 106 -9.92 13.19 3.38
CA VAL A 106 -9.59 12.55 4.67
C VAL A 106 -9.17 13.59 5.68
N LEU A 107 -9.83 13.56 6.83
CA LEU A 107 -9.50 14.36 8.01
C LEU A 107 -8.68 13.52 9.01
N GLN A 108 -8.99 12.21 9.13
CA GLN A 108 -8.22 11.26 9.93
C GLN A 108 -7.87 10.05 9.07
N ASP A 109 -6.58 9.85 8.82
CA ASP A 109 -6.03 8.73 8.06
C ASP A 109 -5.43 7.67 8.99
N PRO A 110 -6.07 6.51 9.11
CA PRO A 110 -5.59 5.43 9.94
C PRO A 110 -4.71 4.42 9.19
N HIS A 111 -4.46 4.60 7.89
CA HIS A 111 -3.76 3.61 7.06
C HIS A 111 -2.25 3.65 7.27
N TRP A 112 -1.73 4.78 7.76
CA TRP A 112 -0.33 4.91 8.14
C TRP A 112 -0.14 4.68 9.64
N LYS A 113 1.04 4.26 10.03
CA LYS A 113 1.44 4.09 11.44
C LYS A 113 2.46 5.18 11.82
N PRO A 114 2.14 5.99 12.81
CA PRO A 114 0.88 6.08 13.57
C PRO A 114 -0.25 6.75 12.75
N PRO A 115 -1.53 6.53 13.13
CA PRO A 115 -2.67 7.21 12.53
C PRO A 115 -2.56 8.73 12.66
N GLN A 116 -2.99 9.44 11.64
CA GLN A 116 -2.80 10.88 11.49
C GLN A 116 -4.13 11.59 11.42
N ARG A 117 -4.23 12.77 12.07
CA ARG A 117 -5.35 13.68 11.93
C ARG A 117 -4.86 14.98 11.34
N PHE A 118 -5.36 15.33 10.17
CA PHE A 118 -4.96 16.53 9.42
C PHE A 118 -5.70 17.77 9.92
N GLU A 119 -5.03 18.93 9.93
CA GLU A 119 -5.67 20.23 10.22
C GLU A 119 -6.58 20.67 9.07
N LYS A 120 -6.14 20.41 7.83
CA LYS A 120 -6.95 20.60 6.62
C LYS A 120 -7.14 19.24 5.98
N PRO A 121 -8.38 18.85 5.67
CA PRO A 121 -8.64 17.57 5.01
C PRO A 121 -7.85 17.42 3.72
N MET A 122 -7.33 16.22 3.48
CA MET A 122 -6.49 15.90 2.32
C MET A 122 -7.29 15.08 1.32
N PRO A 123 -7.20 15.37 0.00
CA PRO A 123 -7.95 14.62 -1.00
C PRO A 123 -7.50 13.15 -1.03
N LEU A 124 -8.49 12.25 -1.16
CA LEU A 124 -8.26 10.80 -1.33
C LEU A 124 -8.19 10.39 -2.79
N TRP A 125 -8.68 11.22 -3.70
CA TRP A 125 -8.62 11.01 -5.15
C TRP A 125 -8.49 12.35 -5.87
N PRO A 126 -8.04 12.34 -7.16
CA PRO A 126 -7.92 13.54 -7.97
C PRO A 126 -9.24 14.30 -8.09
N GLU A 127 -9.19 15.63 -8.04
CA GLU A 127 -10.36 16.48 -8.30
C GLU A 127 -10.88 16.32 -9.73
N GLN A 128 -9.97 15.96 -10.66
CA GLN A 128 -10.31 15.69 -12.05
C GLN A 128 -9.81 14.29 -12.44
N PHE A 129 -10.73 13.45 -12.88
CA PHE A 129 -10.41 12.11 -13.40
C PHE A 129 -9.90 12.19 -14.85
N GLN A 130 -8.83 12.95 -15.07
CA GLN A 130 -8.20 13.18 -16.35
C GLN A 130 -6.72 12.78 -16.29
N ALA A 131 -6.26 11.99 -17.27
CA ALA A 131 -4.85 11.62 -17.37
C ALA A 131 -3.94 12.86 -17.49
N GLY A 132 -2.83 12.85 -16.75
CA GLY A 132 -1.88 13.95 -16.70
C GLY A 132 -2.27 15.11 -15.77
N TRP A 133 -3.44 15.04 -15.12
CA TRP A 133 -3.77 16.01 -14.07
C TRP A 133 -2.83 15.82 -12.88
N SER A 134 -2.41 16.94 -12.26
CA SER A 134 -1.59 16.90 -11.06
C SER A 134 -1.93 18.04 -10.12
N ALA A 135 -1.72 17.82 -8.82
CA ALA A 135 -1.89 18.85 -7.81
C ALA A 135 -0.93 18.64 -6.64
N PHE A 136 -0.68 19.71 -5.89
CA PHE A 136 0.17 19.69 -4.72
C PHE A 136 -0.55 20.33 -3.53
N TYR A 137 -0.62 19.58 -2.42
CA TYR A 137 -1.33 19.96 -1.20
C TYR A 137 -0.38 20.04 -0.02
N LYS A 138 -0.68 20.93 0.91
CA LYS A 138 0.08 21.12 2.14
C LYS A 138 -0.87 21.26 3.33
N THR A 139 -0.52 20.60 4.41
CA THR A 139 -1.22 20.70 5.70
C THR A 139 -0.25 20.40 6.84
N GLN A 140 -0.75 20.45 8.04
CA GLN A 140 -0.12 19.86 9.23
C GLN A 140 -0.99 18.70 9.71
N TYR A 141 -0.39 17.77 10.43
CA TYR A 141 -1.10 16.70 11.09
C TYR A 141 -0.66 16.52 12.53
N GLN A 142 -1.55 15.94 13.29
CA GLN A 142 -1.31 15.46 14.65
C GLN A 142 -1.34 13.95 14.62
N VAL A 143 -0.55 13.33 15.47
CA VAL A 143 -0.64 11.88 15.70
C VAL A 143 -1.83 11.61 16.62
N LEU A 144 -2.65 10.63 16.28
CA LEU A 144 -3.80 10.25 17.11
C LEU A 144 -3.33 9.85 18.52
N GLY A 145 -3.89 10.52 19.54
CA GLY A 145 -3.47 10.38 20.94
C GLY A 145 -2.41 11.38 21.41
N TYR A 146 -1.85 12.21 20.50
CA TYR A 146 -0.86 13.25 20.81
C TYR A 146 -1.27 14.60 20.20
N PRO A 147 -2.32 15.25 20.72
CA PRO A 147 -2.93 16.43 20.10
C PRO A 147 -2.05 17.69 20.10
N ASP A 148 -1.06 17.78 20.99
CA ASP A 148 -0.21 18.97 21.12
C ASP A 148 0.97 19.02 20.12
N SER A 149 1.08 18.01 19.27
CA SER A 149 2.17 17.89 18.30
C SER A 149 1.68 18.17 16.89
N HIS A 150 2.33 19.12 16.20
CA HIS A 150 2.00 19.49 14.82
C HIS A 150 3.17 19.16 13.90
N TYR A 151 2.91 18.35 12.89
CA TYR A 151 3.91 17.90 11.95
C TYR A 151 3.54 18.32 10.53
N TYR A 152 4.51 18.75 9.75
CA TYR A 152 4.31 19.16 8.38
C TYR A 152 4.02 17.96 7.48
N TRP A 153 3.08 18.15 6.54
CA TRP A 153 2.68 17.17 5.56
C TRP A 153 2.51 17.80 4.19
N ALA A 154 3.09 17.19 3.16
CA ALA A 154 2.91 17.58 1.77
C ALA A 154 2.58 16.36 0.92
N LEU A 155 1.64 16.53 0.00
CA LEU A 155 1.17 15.51 -0.92
C LEU A 155 1.22 16.04 -2.35
N SER A 156 1.93 15.34 -3.23
CA SER A 156 1.83 15.47 -4.68
C SER A 156 0.95 14.34 -5.21
N MET A 157 -0.09 14.67 -5.96
CA MET A 157 -0.99 13.70 -6.57
C MET A 157 -0.88 13.80 -8.09
N ASN A 158 -0.61 12.68 -8.76
CA ASN A 158 -0.35 12.60 -10.19
C ASN A 158 -1.26 11.57 -10.84
N ALA A 159 -2.16 12.02 -11.71
CA ALA A 159 -3.13 11.16 -12.39
C ALA A 159 -2.48 10.46 -13.60
N ILE A 160 -2.56 9.15 -13.65
CA ILE A 160 -2.05 8.32 -14.75
C ILE A 160 -3.14 8.15 -15.80
N GLY A 161 -4.33 7.67 -15.41
CA GLY A 161 -5.43 7.53 -16.36
C GLY A 161 -6.41 6.40 -16.01
N TRP A 162 -7.29 6.11 -16.95
CA TRP A 162 -8.30 5.07 -16.82
C TRP A 162 -7.76 3.71 -17.25
N GLU A 163 -8.06 2.70 -16.44
CA GLU A 163 -7.66 1.31 -16.67
C GLU A 163 -8.81 0.35 -16.33
N LYS A 164 -8.82 -0.81 -16.97
CA LYS A 164 -9.60 -1.97 -16.54
C LYS A 164 -8.66 -2.95 -15.87
N VAL A 165 -8.87 -3.19 -14.58
CA VAL A 165 -8.06 -4.13 -13.80
C VAL A 165 -8.85 -5.39 -13.49
N GLN A 166 -8.16 -6.52 -13.43
CA GLN A 166 -8.72 -7.76 -12.90
C GLN A 166 -8.53 -7.79 -11.40
N ALA A 167 -9.62 -7.87 -10.65
CA ALA A 167 -9.63 -7.93 -9.18
C ALA A 167 -10.39 -9.19 -8.72
N PRO A 168 -10.31 -9.57 -7.43
CA PRO A 168 -11.10 -10.68 -6.89
C PRO A 168 -12.60 -10.51 -7.06
N ILE A 169 -13.09 -9.27 -7.12
CA ILE A 169 -14.49 -8.90 -7.37
C ILE A 169 -14.88 -8.90 -8.86
N GLY A 170 -13.97 -9.29 -9.77
CA GLY A 170 -14.15 -9.27 -11.21
C GLY A 170 -13.36 -8.16 -11.91
N GLN A 171 -13.67 -7.93 -13.20
CA GLN A 171 -13.08 -6.84 -13.96
C GLN A 171 -13.71 -5.50 -13.55
N VAL A 172 -12.91 -4.53 -13.16
CA VAL A 172 -13.34 -3.22 -12.67
C VAL A 172 -12.69 -2.09 -13.48
N LEU A 173 -13.49 -1.09 -13.83
CA LEU A 173 -12.99 0.18 -14.37
C LEU A 173 -12.49 1.06 -13.22
N VAL A 174 -11.26 1.48 -13.30
CA VAL A 174 -10.58 2.27 -12.26
C VAL A 174 -9.87 3.48 -12.85
N PHE A 175 -9.66 4.47 -12.01
CA PHE A 175 -8.77 5.58 -12.30
C PHE A 175 -7.48 5.38 -11.49
N HIS A 176 -6.36 5.28 -12.20
CA HIS A 176 -5.04 5.05 -11.63
C HIS A 176 -4.34 6.39 -11.38
N TYR A 177 -3.81 6.58 -10.19
CA TYR A 177 -3.01 7.75 -9.82
C TYR A 177 -1.95 7.38 -8.78
N GLN A 178 -0.93 8.22 -8.69
CA GLN A 178 0.16 8.13 -7.74
C GLN A 178 0.10 9.28 -6.74
N ASN A 179 0.36 8.96 -5.49
CA ASN A 179 0.58 9.90 -4.41
C ASN A 179 2.06 9.85 -4.01
N GLU A 180 2.69 10.99 -3.99
CA GLU A 180 4.04 11.16 -3.47
C GLU A 180 3.99 12.11 -2.28
N LEU A 181 4.56 11.70 -1.18
CA LEU A 181 4.81 12.55 -0.03
C LEU A 181 6.32 12.84 0.00
N PRO A 182 6.76 13.83 -0.78
CA PRO A 182 8.19 14.08 -0.98
C PRO A 182 8.88 14.58 0.28
N TYR A 183 8.09 15.08 1.21
CA TYR A 183 8.54 15.50 2.52
C TYR A 183 7.38 15.50 3.52
N PHE A 184 7.58 14.80 4.62
CA PHE A 184 6.74 14.95 5.81
C PHE A 184 7.59 14.83 7.08
N GLN A 185 7.18 15.51 8.12
CA GLN A 185 7.80 15.36 9.44
C GLN A 185 7.25 14.11 10.11
N SER A 186 8.13 13.35 10.76
CA SER A 186 7.72 12.23 11.61
C SER A 186 7.57 12.69 13.06
N ASN A 187 6.71 12.03 13.81
CA ASN A 187 6.64 12.15 15.27
C ASN A 187 7.86 11.54 15.99
N ASP A 188 8.67 10.77 15.28
CA ASP A 188 9.94 10.26 15.75
C ASP A 188 11.05 11.23 15.33
N LEU A 189 11.66 11.89 16.31
CA LEU A 189 12.70 12.92 16.12
C LEU A 189 13.97 12.38 15.45
N PHE A 190 14.22 11.07 15.53
CA PHE A 190 15.37 10.45 14.89
C PHE A 190 15.12 10.13 13.42
N ARG A 191 13.86 10.16 12.96
CA ARG A 191 13.50 9.91 11.58
C ARG A 191 13.52 11.21 10.78
N VAL A 192 14.42 11.27 9.81
CA VAL A 192 14.56 12.40 8.90
C VAL A 192 14.41 11.94 7.46
N GLN A 193 14.22 12.88 6.52
CA GLN A 193 14.04 12.61 5.09
C GLN A 193 12.96 11.53 4.84
N ASN A 194 11.83 11.70 5.52
CA ASN A 194 10.72 10.79 5.31
C ASN A 194 10.07 11.05 3.94
N ILE A 195 9.92 9.99 3.16
CA ILE A 195 9.27 9.97 1.86
C ILE A 195 8.28 8.82 1.87
N ARG A 196 7.08 9.03 1.32
CA ARG A 196 6.09 7.98 1.07
C ARG A 196 5.61 8.04 -0.36
N GLU A 197 5.34 6.88 -0.91
CA GLU A 197 4.83 6.69 -2.26
C GLU A 197 3.65 5.73 -2.20
N GLU A 198 2.59 6.05 -2.93
CA GLU A 198 1.42 5.21 -3.08
C GLU A 198 0.97 5.15 -4.53
N GLU A 199 0.52 3.99 -4.95
CA GLU A 199 -0.22 3.79 -6.18
C GLU A 199 -1.65 3.38 -5.81
N VAL A 200 -2.63 4.01 -6.44
CA VAL A 200 -4.05 3.82 -6.14
C VAL A 200 -4.83 3.58 -7.42
N TRP A 201 -5.58 2.48 -7.45
CA TRP A 201 -6.56 2.15 -8.49
C TRP A 201 -7.95 2.35 -7.90
N PHE A 202 -8.51 3.51 -8.14
CA PHE A 202 -9.77 3.98 -7.56
C PHE A 202 -10.94 3.72 -8.49
N SER A 203 -12.04 3.17 -7.99
CA SER A 203 -13.27 3.02 -8.74
C SER A 203 -14.33 4.03 -8.28
N PRO A 204 -14.70 5.01 -9.10
CA PRO A 204 -15.79 5.94 -8.76
C PRO A 204 -17.14 5.24 -8.55
N GLU A 205 -17.40 4.15 -9.26
CA GLU A 205 -18.63 3.35 -9.12
C GLU A 205 -18.73 2.69 -7.73
N ILE A 206 -17.61 2.19 -7.22
CA ILE A 206 -17.52 1.59 -5.88
C ILE A 206 -17.40 2.68 -4.80
N GLY A 207 -16.88 3.87 -5.17
CA GLY A 207 -16.57 4.96 -4.25
C GLY A 207 -15.34 4.70 -3.39
N ARG A 208 -14.48 3.76 -3.80
CA ARG A 208 -13.30 3.35 -3.04
C ARG A 208 -12.21 2.80 -3.96
N TRP A 209 -11.00 2.64 -3.44
CA TRP A 209 -9.92 1.94 -4.19
C TRP A 209 -10.22 0.45 -4.33
N VAL A 210 -9.85 -0.10 -5.46
CA VAL A 210 -9.84 -1.55 -5.74
C VAL A 210 -8.49 -2.13 -5.33
N TYR A 211 -7.44 -1.38 -5.61
CA TYR A 211 -6.08 -1.63 -5.14
C TYR A 211 -5.46 -0.35 -4.60
N ARG A 212 -4.68 -0.49 -3.56
CA ARG A 212 -3.80 0.56 -3.02
C ARG A 212 -2.49 -0.09 -2.61
N ARG A 213 -1.37 0.43 -3.10
CA ARG A 213 -0.02 0.01 -2.69
C ARG A 213 0.70 1.19 -2.10
N GLY A 214 1.47 0.97 -1.05
CA GLY A 214 2.22 2.06 -0.47
C GLY A 214 3.36 1.58 0.40
N PHE A 215 4.44 2.33 0.35
CA PHE A 215 5.60 2.15 1.20
C PHE A 215 6.20 3.50 1.55
N GLY A 216 7.02 3.50 2.60
CA GLY A 216 7.80 4.66 2.98
C GLY A 216 9.28 4.32 3.09
N ARG A 217 10.11 5.34 3.03
CA ARG A 217 11.53 5.28 3.36
C ARG A 217 11.91 6.47 4.22
N TYR A 218 12.88 6.26 5.08
CA TYR A 218 13.37 7.31 5.98
C TYR A 218 14.82 7.05 6.35
N ILE A 219 15.48 8.08 6.84
CA ILE A 219 16.82 7.98 7.41
C ILE A 219 16.70 8.17 8.92
N THR A 220 17.36 7.31 9.70
CA THR A 220 17.58 7.55 11.13
C THR A 220 18.95 8.10 11.36
N LEU A 221 19.02 9.16 12.16
CA LEU A 221 20.27 9.74 12.60
C LEU A 221 20.74 9.07 13.89
N GLY A 222 21.92 8.45 13.86
CA GLY A 222 22.64 8.02 15.04
C GLY A 222 23.76 9.03 15.39
N VAL A 223 24.43 8.83 16.51
CA VAL A 223 25.50 9.75 16.97
C VAL A 223 26.66 9.84 15.98
N TYR A 224 26.92 8.78 15.20
CA TYR A 224 28.08 8.69 14.28
C TYR A 224 27.70 8.21 12.87
N TRP A 225 26.43 7.89 12.59
CA TRP A 225 26.01 7.34 11.30
C TRP A 225 24.56 7.70 10.97
N ALA A 226 24.23 7.61 9.70
CA ALA A 226 22.86 7.67 9.20
C ALA A 226 22.54 6.34 8.51
N ASN A 227 21.41 5.75 8.84
CA ASN A 227 20.93 4.52 8.21
C ASN A 227 19.62 4.77 7.47
N ALA A 228 19.53 4.24 6.26
CA ALA A 228 18.30 4.23 5.49
C ALA A 228 17.45 3.00 5.86
N TYR A 229 16.17 3.23 6.05
CA TYR A 229 15.18 2.20 6.36
C TYR A 229 13.99 2.31 5.43
N TRP A 230 13.32 1.17 5.27
CA TRP A 230 12.07 1.05 4.53
C TRP A 230 10.95 0.76 5.52
N GLU A 231 9.78 1.40 5.30
CA GLU A 231 8.54 1.00 5.96
C GLU A 231 8.00 -0.27 5.33
N ASP A 232 6.98 -0.86 5.97
CA ASP A 232 6.28 -2.01 5.40
C ASP A 232 5.73 -1.65 4.02
N TYR A 233 5.94 -2.53 3.04
CA TYR A 233 5.39 -2.39 1.71
C TYR A 233 4.14 -3.25 1.59
N TRP A 234 2.98 -2.61 1.65
CA TRP A 234 1.69 -3.29 1.64
C TRP A 234 0.90 -3.00 0.38
N GLN A 235 0.11 -4.02 -0.01
CA GLN A 235 -0.94 -3.90 -1.01
C GLN A 235 -2.28 -4.24 -0.36
N TRP A 236 -3.24 -3.33 -0.47
CA TRP A 236 -4.65 -3.55 -0.18
C TRP A 236 -5.34 -3.97 -1.46
N GLU A 237 -6.12 -5.04 -1.40
CA GLU A 237 -6.86 -5.61 -2.50
C GLU A 237 -8.31 -5.79 -2.08
N LEU A 238 -9.24 -5.18 -2.82
CA LEU A 238 -10.67 -5.28 -2.54
C LEU A 238 -11.18 -6.66 -2.90
N VAL A 239 -11.68 -7.40 -1.91
CA VAL A 239 -12.16 -8.78 -2.08
C VAL A 239 -13.68 -8.87 -2.05
N SER A 240 -14.37 -7.91 -1.44
CA SER A 240 -15.82 -7.77 -1.53
C SER A 240 -16.27 -6.36 -1.15
N TRP A 241 -17.48 -5.98 -1.60
CA TRP A 241 -18.14 -4.72 -1.21
C TRP A 241 -19.66 -4.84 -1.33
N LYS A 242 -20.41 -4.02 -0.61
CA LYS A 242 -21.86 -3.94 -0.66
C LYS A 242 -22.38 -2.57 -0.25
#